data_a53f8211166b9cada6e3c9d4bb65061d
#
_entry.id   a53f8211166b9cada6e3c9d4bb65061d
#
_cell.length_a   1.000
_cell.length_b   1.000
_cell.length_c   1.000
_cell.angle_alpha   90.00
_cell.angle_beta   90.00
_cell.angle_gamma   90.00
#
_symmetry.space_group_name_H-M   'P 1'
#
loop_
_entity.id
_entity.type
_entity.pdbx_description
1 polymer ?
#
loop_
_entity_poly.entity_id
_entity_poly.type
_entity_poly.pdbx_seq_one_letter_code
_entity_poly.pdbx_strand_id
1 'polypeptide(L)'
;MGEKLMKAALDNGQGDYLVQKVPFPKRFKNSALIKVIQSGICGSDIHLTTERNESQILPSGHEVAGEIIEIGNNNKNLVPGDRVAVEMIGAGRACLNCIYCKNGQMRHCIHRIEDTGGGFGEYITRLPSGLFKLPDSLDWTNGALVEPMAVSVHALRYSQMQKGDIVGVVGSSTIGLSSIVVAKTFGAKKVIASARYPQQIEAAKKMGADVVVSSKSGEFEDACFDASGGIGADIVVESIGGHQSETFHQSIRATKSQGKMVYLGGMKIPMELDLIDASLREIRIESVMCYSESNGIHDYEIAIDLLDSNRFPYKDIVTHRFNLENIQKGFDIASDKKSGSIKVHITM
;
A
#
# COMPACT_ATOMS: atom_id res chain seq x y z
N MET A 1 -16.41 11.89 35.48
CA MET A 1 -16.29 12.46 34.12
C MET A 1 -16.65 11.35 33.16
N GLY A 2 -17.65 11.58 32.26
CA GLY A 2 -18.05 10.55 31.28
C GLY A 2 -16.89 10.23 30.34
N GLU A 3 -16.83 8.99 29.87
CA GLU A 3 -15.81 8.54 28.91
C GLU A 3 -15.99 9.33 27.61
N LYS A 4 -14.89 9.91 27.10
CA LYS A 4 -14.90 10.64 25.83
C LYS A 4 -15.05 9.62 24.71
N LEU A 5 -16.05 9.84 23.84
CA LEU A 5 -16.35 8.95 22.72
C LEU A 5 -16.03 9.62 21.37
N MET A 6 -15.77 8.81 20.36
CA MET A 6 -15.61 9.22 18.95
C MET A 6 -16.43 8.32 18.05
N LYS A 7 -16.69 8.75 16.81
CA LYS A 7 -17.26 7.88 15.78
C LYS A 7 -16.16 7.00 15.17
N ALA A 8 -16.50 5.75 14.91
CA ALA A 8 -15.66 4.83 14.16
C ALA A 8 -16.53 3.79 13.44
N ALA A 9 -16.04 3.28 12.33
CA ALA A 9 -16.64 2.16 11.64
C ALA A 9 -15.94 0.86 12.07
N LEU A 10 -16.74 -0.10 12.52
CA LEU A 10 -16.29 -1.43 12.91
C LEU A 10 -16.98 -2.48 12.06
N ASP A 11 -16.22 -3.48 11.64
CA ASP A 11 -16.73 -4.68 11.00
C ASP A 11 -17.48 -5.53 12.03
N ASN A 12 -18.69 -5.96 11.67
CA ASN A 12 -19.56 -6.80 12.51
C ASN A 12 -19.20 -8.30 12.47
N GLY A 13 -18.10 -8.68 11.77
CA GLY A 13 -17.69 -10.07 11.56
C GLY A 13 -18.46 -10.79 10.45
N GLN A 14 -19.34 -10.10 9.72
CA GLN A 14 -20.12 -10.62 8.59
C GLN A 14 -19.83 -9.86 7.28
N GLY A 15 -18.84 -8.95 7.32
CA GLY A 15 -18.45 -8.13 6.17
C GLY A 15 -19.15 -6.78 6.09
N ASP A 16 -19.98 -6.42 7.10
CA ASP A 16 -20.65 -5.13 7.16
C ASP A 16 -19.95 -4.19 8.14
N TYR A 17 -19.68 -2.99 7.69
CA TYR A 17 -19.16 -1.90 8.51
C TYR A 17 -20.28 -1.06 9.11
N LEU A 18 -20.31 -1.00 10.43
CA LEU A 18 -21.28 -0.22 11.21
C LEU A 18 -20.59 0.96 11.89
N VAL A 19 -21.08 2.17 11.63
CA VAL A 19 -20.60 3.37 12.34
C VAL A 19 -21.24 3.46 13.71
N GLN A 20 -20.39 3.53 14.73
CA GLN A 20 -20.83 3.59 16.11
C GLN A 20 -19.92 4.48 16.96
N LYS A 21 -20.35 4.78 18.18
CA LYS A 21 -19.54 5.49 19.16
C LYS A 21 -18.66 4.50 19.91
N VAL A 22 -17.34 4.76 19.88
CA VAL A 22 -16.32 3.96 20.56
C VAL A 22 -15.52 4.83 21.53
N PRO A 23 -14.84 4.25 22.53
CA PRO A 23 -13.96 5.01 23.38
C PRO A 23 -12.89 5.77 22.59
N PHE A 24 -12.60 6.98 23.06
CA PHE A 24 -11.52 7.79 22.50
C PHE A 24 -10.17 7.07 22.66
N PRO A 25 -9.26 7.11 21.66
CA PRO A 25 -8.03 6.33 21.73
C PRO A 25 -7.14 6.78 22.89
N LYS A 26 -6.61 5.80 23.66
CA LYS A 26 -5.68 6.06 24.75
C LYS A 26 -4.37 6.63 24.19
N ARG A 27 -3.80 7.59 24.92
CA ARG A 27 -2.46 8.09 24.64
C ARG A 27 -1.41 7.32 25.43
N PHE A 28 -0.28 7.07 24.78
CA PHE A 28 0.91 6.54 25.42
C PHE A 28 1.92 7.66 25.70
N LYS A 29 2.93 7.36 26.52
CA LYS A 29 4.05 8.28 26.72
C LYS A 29 4.68 8.66 25.38
N ASN A 30 4.83 9.95 25.14
CA ASN A 30 5.39 10.55 23.90
C ASN A 30 4.60 10.25 22.61
N SER A 31 3.39 9.71 22.68
CA SER A 31 2.56 9.52 21.49
C SER A 31 1.94 10.82 21.00
N ALA A 32 1.55 10.84 19.76
CA ALA A 32 0.70 11.86 19.15
C ALA A 32 -0.75 11.39 19.09
N LEU A 33 -1.68 12.32 19.31
CA LEU A 33 -3.08 12.19 18.96
C LEU A 33 -3.29 12.83 17.61
N ILE A 34 -3.81 12.08 16.66
CA ILE A 34 -4.05 12.51 15.29
C ILE A 34 -5.55 12.50 15.02
N LYS A 35 -6.08 13.62 14.51
CA LYS A 35 -7.40 13.66 13.90
C LYS A 35 -7.28 13.11 12.49
N VAL A 36 -7.95 12.00 12.21
CA VAL A 36 -7.99 11.44 10.87
C VAL A 36 -8.84 12.36 9.99
N ILE A 37 -8.34 12.68 8.82
CA ILE A 37 -9.08 13.49 7.83
C ILE A 37 -9.49 12.60 6.65
N GLN A 38 -8.60 11.72 6.22
CA GLN A 38 -8.85 10.84 5.09
C GLN A 38 -8.16 9.49 5.27
N SER A 39 -8.86 8.42 4.87
CA SER A 39 -8.31 7.07 4.86
C SER A 39 -8.69 6.34 3.58
N GLY A 40 -7.74 5.59 2.99
CA GLY A 40 -8.00 4.73 1.84
C GLY A 40 -8.53 3.36 2.27
N ILE A 41 -9.36 2.75 1.43
CA ILE A 41 -9.73 1.32 1.54
C ILE A 41 -8.71 0.51 0.77
N CYS A 42 -7.98 -0.36 1.46
CA CYS A 42 -7.04 -1.31 0.87
C CYS A 42 -7.74 -2.62 0.47
N GLY A 43 -7.17 -3.34 -0.50
CA GLY A 43 -7.63 -4.69 -0.83
C GLY A 43 -7.57 -5.66 0.36
N SER A 44 -6.60 -5.48 1.28
CA SER A 44 -6.51 -6.28 2.50
C SER A 44 -7.66 -6.02 3.47
N ASP A 45 -8.20 -4.80 3.53
CA ASP A 45 -9.38 -4.52 4.36
C ASP A 45 -10.60 -5.31 3.87
N ILE A 46 -10.81 -5.36 2.55
CA ILE A 46 -11.92 -6.10 1.93
C ILE A 46 -11.82 -7.60 2.23
N HIS A 47 -10.61 -8.18 2.13
CA HIS A 47 -10.41 -9.61 2.40
C HIS A 47 -10.53 -9.96 3.87
N LEU A 48 -10.06 -9.09 4.76
CA LEU A 48 -10.15 -9.32 6.21
C LEU A 48 -11.60 -9.36 6.69
N THR A 49 -12.51 -8.59 6.08
CA THR A 49 -13.92 -8.60 6.44
C THR A 49 -14.64 -9.87 6.02
N THR A 50 -14.25 -10.48 4.90
CA THR A 50 -14.87 -11.72 4.39
C THR A 50 -14.35 -12.99 5.07
N GLU A 51 -13.21 -12.92 5.74
CA GLU A 51 -12.54 -14.07 6.37
C GLU A 51 -12.64 -14.10 7.90
N ARG A 52 -13.06 -12.98 8.53
CA ARG A 52 -13.26 -12.90 9.98
C ARG A 52 -14.69 -13.31 10.37
N ASN A 53 -14.78 -14.23 11.32
CA ASN A 53 -16.04 -14.63 11.93
C ASN A 53 -16.30 -13.89 13.27
N GLU A 54 -15.49 -12.88 13.60
CA GLU A 54 -15.57 -12.13 14.84
C GLU A 54 -15.66 -10.62 14.57
N SER A 55 -16.53 -9.95 15.32
CA SER A 55 -16.68 -8.48 15.27
C SER A 55 -15.38 -7.79 15.70
N GLN A 56 -15.04 -6.70 15.02
CA GLN A 56 -13.92 -5.86 15.42
C GLN A 56 -14.25 -5.09 16.71
N ILE A 57 -13.25 -4.93 17.56
CA ILE A 57 -13.32 -4.06 18.75
C ILE A 57 -12.63 -2.71 18.54
N LEU A 58 -11.80 -2.60 17.50
CA LEU A 58 -11.08 -1.39 17.10
C LEU A 58 -11.27 -1.15 15.60
N PRO A 59 -11.39 0.12 15.15
CA PRO A 59 -11.49 0.42 13.73
C PRO A 59 -10.22 -0.03 12.98
N SER A 60 -10.40 -0.52 11.76
CA SER A 60 -9.32 -0.82 10.81
C SER A 60 -8.98 0.40 9.94
N GLY A 61 -8.28 0.16 8.83
CA GLY A 61 -7.81 1.19 7.90
C GLY A 61 -6.36 1.61 8.22
N HIS A 62 -5.51 1.56 7.21
CA HIS A 62 -4.06 1.80 7.39
C HIS A 62 -3.47 2.79 6.37
N GLU A 63 -4.24 3.26 5.42
CA GLU A 63 -3.84 4.29 4.46
C GLU A 63 -4.34 5.66 4.95
N VAL A 64 -3.61 6.31 5.85
CA VAL A 64 -4.13 7.39 6.69
C VAL A 64 -3.41 8.72 6.47
N ALA A 65 -4.20 9.78 6.28
CA ALA A 65 -3.75 11.16 6.42
C ALA A 65 -4.55 11.88 7.51
N GLY A 66 -3.89 12.73 8.30
CA GLY A 66 -4.52 13.43 9.39
C GLY A 66 -3.72 14.63 9.89
N GLU A 67 -4.30 15.31 10.87
CA GLU A 67 -3.73 16.47 11.53
C GLU A 67 -3.31 16.12 12.96
N ILE A 68 -2.14 16.52 13.37
CA ILE A 68 -1.67 16.36 14.75
C ILE A 68 -2.45 17.30 15.68
N ILE A 69 -3.20 16.76 16.62
CA ILE A 69 -3.92 17.54 17.64
C ILE A 69 -3.07 17.74 18.89
N GLU A 70 -2.38 16.69 19.31
CA GLU A 70 -1.49 16.71 20.46
C GLU A 70 -0.29 15.81 20.17
N ILE A 71 0.88 16.18 20.64
CA ILE A 71 2.10 15.38 20.48
C ILE A 71 2.98 15.49 21.72
N GLY A 72 3.62 14.38 22.10
CA GLY A 72 4.65 14.36 23.12
C GLY A 72 6.03 14.76 22.58
N ASN A 73 7.06 14.56 23.38
CA ASN A 73 8.43 14.82 22.93
C ASN A 73 8.76 14.00 21.68
N ASN A 74 9.32 14.65 20.68
CA ASN A 74 9.72 14.00 19.43
C ASN A 74 10.98 14.65 18.86
N ASN A 75 11.71 13.89 18.05
CA ASN A 75 12.93 14.32 17.38
C ASN A 75 12.69 14.75 15.90
N LYS A 76 11.42 14.74 15.45
CA LYS A 76 11.05 15.11 14.07
C LYS A 76 10.58 16.56 13.93
N ASN A 77 10.65 17.37 14.99
CA ASN A 77 10.17 18.75 15.03
C ASN A 77 8.69 18.91 14.64
N LEU A 78 7.89 17.86 14.86
CA LEU A 78 6.45 17.88 14.63
C LEU A 78 5.74 18.65 15.73
N VAL A 79 4.73 19.41 15.34
CA VAL A 79 3.91 20.24 16.25
C VAL A 79 2.41 20.04 16.00
N PRO A 80 1.53 20.38 16.97
CA PRO A 80 0.09 20.42 16.72
C PRO A 80 -0.25 21.31 15.53
N GLY A 81 -1.18 20.87 14.69
CA GLY A 81 -1.56 21.50 13.43
C GLY A 81 -0.78 20.96 12.21
N ASP A 82 0.31 20.23 12.40
CA ASP A 82 1.01 19.62 11.27
C ASP A 82 0.14 18.57 10.57
N ARG A 83 0.16 18.61 9.25
CA ARG A 83 -0.49 17.65 8.36
C ARG A 83 0.47 16.47 8.13
N VAL A 84 -0.03 15.25 8.34
CA VAL A 84 0.83 14.06 8.28
C VAL A 84 0.21 12.91 7.53
N ALA A 85 1.03 12.15 6.82
CA ALA A 85 0.77 10.76 6.48
C ALA A 85 1.17 9.89 7.67
N VAL A 86 0.34 8.90 8.01
CA VAL A 86 0.53 8.11 9.22
C VAL A 86 0.89 6.67 8.86
N GLU A 87 2.08 6.27 9.25
CA GLU A 87 2.53 4.89 9.14
C GLU A 87 1.93 4.07 10.30
N MET A 88 0.98 3.21 9.95
CA MET A 88 0.11 2.55 10.92
C MET A 88 0.70 1.25 11.48
N ILE A 89 1.55 0.58 10.73
CA ILE A 89 1.87 -0.84 10.93
C ILE A 89 3.23 -1.07 11.61
N GLY A 90 4.24 -0.29 11.28
CA GLY A 90 5.62 -0.43 11.77
C GLY A 90 6.02 0.70 12.70
N ALA A 91 6.63 1.78 12.15
CA ALA A 91 7.26 2.86 12.93
C ALA A 91 6.30 3.56 13.90
N GLY A 92 5.02 3.69 13.55
CA GLY A 92 4.00 4.27 14.43
C GLY A 92 3.71 3.48 15.70
N ARG A 93 4.22 2.25 15.80
CA ARG A 93 4.04 1.35 16.94
C ARG A 93 5.32 0.67 17.40
N ALA A 94 6.45 0.93 16.77
CA ALA A 94 7.70 0.22 16.99
C ALA A 94 8.42 0.68 18.26
N CYS A 95 9.15 -0.23 18.92
CA CYS A 95 9.96 0.09 20.10
C CYS A 95 11.25 0.86 19.78
N LEU A 96 11.66 0.92 18.50
CA LEU A 96 12.87 1.57 17.97
C LEU A 96 14.20 1.05 18.56
N ASN A 97 14.19 -0.05 19.31
CA ASN A 97 15.37 -0.55 20.02
C ASN A 97 15.71 -2.01 19.75
N CYS A 98 14.79 -2.85 19.29
CA CYS A 98 15.07 -4.25 18.95
C CYS A 98 15.90 -4.37 17.65
N ILE A 99 16.40 -5.56 17.38
CA ILE A 99 17.26 -5.83 16.20
C ILE A 99 16.60 -5.39 14.90
N TYR A 100 15.31 -5.64 14.72
CA TYR A 100 14.60 -5.26 13.50
C TYR A 100 14.48 -3.74 13.38
N CYS A 101 14.12 -3.05 14.47
CA CYS A 101 14.02 -1.59 14.44
C CYS A 101 15.37 -0.92 14.14
N LYS A 102 16.47 -1.40 14.73
CA LYS A 102 17.82 -0.88 14.47
C LYS A 102 18.28 -1.07 13.02
N ASN A 103 17.71 -2.05 12.34
CA ASN A 103 17.96 -2.32 10.91
C ASN A 103 16.91 -1.66 9.99
N GLY A 104 16.09 -0.71 10.49
CA GLY A 104 15.07 -0.03 9.70
C GLY A 104 13.82 -0.86 9.36
N GLN A 105 13.71 -2.06 9.93
CA GLN A 105 12.64 -3.03 9.65
C GLN A 105 11.54 -2.96 10.72
N MET A 106 11.00 -1.78 11.00
CA MET A 106 10.05 -1.53 12.09
C MET A 106 8.77 -2.38 11.98
N ARG A 107 8.41 -2.81 10.76
CA ARG A 107 7.31 -3.76 10.54
C ARG A 107 7.49 -5.08 11.31
N HIS A 108 8.72 -5.50 11.53
CA HIS A 108 9.06 -6.74 12.23
C HIS A 108 9.39 -6.54 13.73
N CYS A 109 9.10 -5.36 14.29
CA CYS A 109 9.33 -5.07 15.70
C CYS A 109 8.69 -6.13 16.60
N ILE A 110 9.49 -6.70 17.53
CA ILE A 110 9.05 -7.73 18.49
C ILE A 110 8.48 -7.16 19.79
N HIS A 111 8.57 -5.84 19.99
CA HIS A 111 8.09 -5.13 21.17
C HIS A 111 7.21 -3.94 20.77
N ARG A 112 6.15 -4.22 19.99
CA ARG A 112 5.20 -3.18 19.57
C ARG A 112 4.36 -2.69 20.74
N ILE A 113 4.05 -1.39 20.72
CA ILE A 113 2.99 -0.87 21.58
C ILE A 113 1.62 -1.40 21.13
N GLU A 114 0.68 -1.41 22.07
CA GLU A 114 -0.72 -1.81 21.84
C GLU A 114 -1.35 -1.02 20.68
N ASP A 115 -2.24 -1.66 19.93
CA ASP A 115 -3.01 -0.99 18.89
C ASP A 115 -4.12 -0.15 19.51
N THR A 116 -4.37 1.01 18.92
CA THR A 116 -5.43 1.94 19.33
C THR A 116 -6.48 2.14 18.23
N GLY A 117 -6.47 1.28 17.22
CA GLY A 117 -7.36 1.38 16.07
C GLY A 117 -6.72 2.03 14.85
N GLY A 118 -7.49 2.12 13.78
CA GLY A 118 -7.05 2.55 12.46
C GLY A 118 -7.83 3.73 11.89
N GLY A 119 -7.61 3.98 10.62
CA GLY A 119 -8.07 5.15 9.90
C GLY A 119 -9.57 5.22 9.59
N PHE A 120 -10.35 4.19 9.96
CA PHE A 120 -11.82 4.25 9.88
C PHE A 120 -12.45 4.74 11.19
N GLY A 121 -11.72 5.58 11.93
CA GLY A 121 -12.17 6.29 13.13
C GLY A 121 -11.69 7.73 13.12
N GLU A 122 -12.43 8.63 13.81
CA GLU A 122 -12.13 10.07 13.81
C GLU A 122 -10.77 10.42 14.41
N TYR A 123 -10.24 9.60 15.34
CA TYR A 123 -8.95 9.83 16.00
C TYR A 123 -8.16 8.54 16.16
N ILE A 124 -6.85 8.68 16.08
CA ILE A 124 -5.89 7.59 16.34
C ILE A 124 -4.72 8.10 17.18
N THR A 125 -4.03 7.18 17.82
CA THR A 125 -2.80 7.48 18.57
C THR A 125 -1.65 6.68 17.97
N ARG A 126 -0.54 7.37 17.62
CA ARG A 126 0.69 6.74 17.09
C ARG A 126 1.94 7.41 17.68
N LEU A 127 3.06 6.71 17.63
CA LEU A 127 4.36 7.28 17.97
C LEU A 127 4.81 8.27 16.87
N PRO A 128 5.50 9.36 17.24
CA PRO A 128 6.01 10.34 16.27
C PRO A 128 6.91 9.74 15.17
N SER A 129 7.57 8.62 15.46
CA SER A 129 8.39 7.88 14.46
C SER A 129 7.61 7.47 13.22
N GLY A 130 6.31 7.18 13.35
CA GLY A 130 5.42 6.84 12.23
C GLY A 130 4.66 8.03 11.64
N LEU A 131 5.03 9.27 11.95
CA LEU A 131 4.39 10.46 11.40
C LEU A 131 5.33 11.13 10.41
N PHE A 132 4.82 11.35 9.19
CA PHE A 132 5.55 11.96 8.09
C PHE A 132 4.83 13.22 7.65
N LYS A 133 5.49 14.39 7.84
CA LYS A 133 4.91 15.68 7.53
C LYS A 133 4.63 15.80 6.03
N LEU A 134 3.42 16.24 5.70
CA LEU A 134 3.03 16.51 4.32
C LEU A 134 3.42 17.96 3.97
N PRO A 135 4.04 18.20 2.80
CA PRO A 135 4.22 19.54 2.28
C PRO A 135 2.86 20.18 1.93
N ASP A 136 2.80 21.51 1.91
CA ASP A 136 1.56 22.26 1.66
C ASP A 136 0.97 22.01 0.26
N SER A 137 1.81 21.63 -0.70
CA SER A 137 1.44 21.25 -2.07
C SER A 137 0.59 19.98 -2.16
N LEU A 138 0.68 19.06 -1.20
CA LEU A 138 -0.11 17.83 -1.17
C LEU A 138 -1.42 18.03 -0.41
N ASP A 139 -2.53 17.64 -1.02
CA ASP A 139 -3.83 17.60 -0.36
C ASP A 139 -4.00 16.31 0.49
N TRP A 140 -5.12 16.20 1.19
CA TRP A 140 -5.43 15.03 2.01
C TRP A 140 -5.56 13.73 1.20
N THR A 141 -5.97 13.83 -0.07
CA THR A 141 -6.04 12.69 -0.98
C THR A 141 -4.66 12.12 -1.24
N ASN A 142 -3.69 12.99 -1.56
CA ASN A 142 -2.30 12.56 -1.71
C ASN A 142 -1.74 12.00 -0.39
N GLY A 143 -2.06 12.62 0.74
CA GLY A 143 -1.61 12.16 2.06
C GLY A 143 -2.02 10.72 2.37
N ALA A 144 -3.26 10.31 2.05
CA ALA A 144 -3.71 8.94 2.22
C ALA A 144 -3.16 7.97 1.16
N LEU A 145 -2.62 8.48 0.04
CA LEU A 145 -1.95 7.69 -0.99
C LEU A 145 -0.46 7.45 -0.72
N VAL A 146 0.11 8.07 0.33
CA VAL A 146 1.51 7.86 0.70
C VAL A 146 1.78 6.41 1.06
N GLU A 147 0.86 5.79 1.81
CA GLU A 147 1.00 4.39 2.24
C GLU A 147 1.15 3.43 1.06
N PRO A 148 0.18 3.32 0.12
CA PRO A 148 0.30 2.38 -0.98
C PRO A 148 1.46 2.72 -1.94
N MET A 149 1.86 3.99 -2.05
CA MET A 149 3.06 4.38 -2.78
C MET A 149 4.32 3.85 -2.09
N ALA A 150 4.41 3.97 -0.75
CA ALA A 150 5.55 3.50 0.04
C ALA A 150 5.73 1.98 -0.04
N VAL A 151 4.64 1.20 -0.15
CA VAL A 151 4.70 -0.25 -0.39
C VAL A 151 5.45 -0.57 -1.69
N SER A 152 5.16 0.17 -2.77
CA SER A 152 5.83 -0.02 -4.06
C SER A 152 7.27 0.51 -4.06
N VAL A 153 7.53 1.62 -3.35
CA VAL A 153 8.90 2.11 -3.10
C VAL A 153 9.71 1.03 -2.41
N HIS A 154 9.17 0.44 -1.34
CA HIS A 154 9.83 -0.63 -0.61
C HIS A 154 10.16 -1.81 -1.52
N ALA A 155 9.20 -2.27 -2.30
CA ALA A 155 9.37 -3.40 -3.19
C ALA A 155 10.53 -3.23 -4.18
N LEU A 156 10.58 -2.09 -4.86
CA LEU A 156 11.61 -1.83 -5.86
C LEU A 156 12.98 -1.47 -5.25
N ARG A 157 13.02 -0.89 -4.05
CA ARG A 157 14.27 -0.72 -3.27
C ARG A 157 14.80 -2.06 -2.76
N TYR A 158 13.93 -2.89 -2.17
CA TYR A 158 14.29 -4.21 -1.65
C TYR A 158 14.83 -5.11 -2.77
N SER A 159 14.17 -5.11 -3.92
CA SER A 159 14.65 -5.84 -5.09
C SER A 159 15.88 -5.21 -5.76
N GLN A 160 16.39 -4.10 -5.23
CA GLN A 160 17.57 -3.42 -5.77
C GLN A 160 17.42 -3.11 -7.27
N MET A 161 16.27 -2.55 -7.65
CA MET A 161 16.02 -2.11 -9.01
C MET A 161 17.10 -1.14 -9.48
N GLN A 162 17.60 -1.34 -10.71
CA GLN A 162 18.61 -0.47 -11.31
C GLN A 162 18.02 0.41 -12.41
N LYS A 163 18.61 1.57 -12.62
CA LYS A 163 18.33 2.40 -13.79
C LYS A 163 18.62 1.61 -15.06
N GLY A 164 17.65 1.58 -15.97
CA GLY A 164 17.77 0.83 -17.22
C GLY A 164 17.10 -0.55 -17.21
N ASP A 165 16.66 -1.03 -16.05
CA ASP A 165 15.90 -2.29 -15.96
C ASP A 165 14.59 -2.22 -16.76
N ILE A 166 14.19 -3.36 -17.29
CA ILE A 166 12.85 -3.60 -17.82
C ILE A 166 12.00 -4.18 -16.70
N VAL A 167 10.89 -3.51 -16.38
CA VAL A 167 10.03 -3.89 -15.26
C VAL A 167 8.66 -4.34 -15.78
N GLY A 168 8.26 -5.55 -15.43
CA GLY A 168 6.92 -6.07 -15.62
C GLY A 168 6.07 -5.83 -14.37
N VAL A 169 4.80 -5.47 -14.53
CA VAL A 169 3.84 -5.30 -13.43
C VAL A 169 2.58 -6.09 -13.73
N VAL A 170 2.36 -7.15 -12.99
CA VAL A 170 1.14 -7.97 -13.10
C VAL A 170 0.05 -7.37 -12.24
N GLY A 171 -0.99 -6.83 -12.91
CA GLY A 171 -2.10 -6.13 -12.29
C GLY A 171 -1.91 -4.61 -12.23
N SER A 172 -2.99 -3.88 -12.50
CA SER A 172 -3.04 -2.41 -12.51
C SER A 172 -4.12 -1.87 -11.57
N SER A 173 -4.15 -2.40 -10.33
CA SER A 173 -4.87 -1.80 -9.20
C SER A 173 -3.94 -0.81 -8.48
N THR A 174 -4.30 -0.33 -7.29
CA THR A 174 -3.53 0.68 -6.55
C THR A 174 -2.04 0.34 -6.46
N ILE A 175 -1.69 -0.88 -6.03
CA ILE A 175 -0.28 -1.29 -5.86
C ILE A 175 0.44 -1.43 -7.20
N GLY A 176 -0.22 -2.00 -8.22
CA GLY A 176 0.38 -2.08 -9.56
C GLY A 176 0.61 -0.69 -10.17
N LEU A 177 -0.34 0.22 -10.04
CA LEU A 177 -0.20 1.60 -10.53
C LEU A 177 0.91 2.37 -9.79
N SER A 178 1.04 2.22 -8.47
CA SER A 178 2.17 2.79 -7.74
C SER A 178 3.50 2.18 -8.16
N SER A 179 3.55 0.85 -8.41
CA SER A 179 4.75 0.19 -8.90
C SER A 179 5.20 0.71 -10.28
N ILE A 180 4.24 1.03 -11.17
CA ILE A 180 4.54 1.67 -12.46
C ILE A 180 5.18 3.04 -12.24
N VAL A 181 4.59 3.89 -11.39
CA VAL A 181 5.10 5.23 -11.07
C VAL A 181 6.52 5.15 -10.48
N VAL A 182 6.73 4.28 -9.51
CA VAL A 182 8.03 4.11 -8.85
C VAL A 182 9.07 3.60 -9.85
N ALA A 183 8.76 2.56 -10.64
CA ALA A 183 9.67 2.02 -11.65
C ALA A 183 10.10 3.08 -12.67
N LYS A 184 9.15 3.87 -13.19
CA LYS A 184 9.45 4.99 -14.11
C LYS A 184 10.33 6.05 -13.47
N THR A 185 10.08 6.37 -12.20
CA THR A 185 10.86 7.40 -11.50
C THR A 185 12.25 6.90 -11.16
N PHE A 186 12.42 5.63 -10.82
CA PHE A 186 13.72 5.01 -10.56
C PHE A 186 14.51 4.73 -11.85
N GLY A 187 13.93 5.05 -13.02
CA GLY A 187 14.63 5.03 -14.30
C GLY A 187 14.54 3.72 -15.06
N ALA A 188 13.45 2.96 -14.89
CA ALA A 188 13.18 1.81 -15.75
C ALA A 188 13.27 2.20 -17.24
N LYS A 189 13.94 1.38 -18.04
CA LYS A 189 14.03 1.54 -19.49
C LYS A 189 12.66 1.38 -20.13
N LYS A 190 11.93 0.34 -19.70
CA LYS A 190 10.55 0.09 -20.08
C LYS A 190 9.75 -0.46 -18.90
N VAL A 191 8.47 -0.12 -18.85
CA VAL A 191 7.51 -0.68 -17.90
C VAL A 191 6.35 -1.30 -18.68
N ILE A 192 6.15 -2.60 -18.50
CA ILE A 192 5.08 -3.39 -19.10
C ILE A 192 4.06 -3.69 -18.00
N ALA A 193 2.78 -3.45 -18.23
CA ALA A 193 1.74 -3.71 -17.26
C ALA A 193 0.62 -4.57 -17.83
N SER A 194 0.04 -5.46 -17.02
CA SER A 194 -1.20 -6.12 -17.36
C SER A 194 -2.39 -5.47 -16.66
N ALA A 195 -3.53 -5.39 -17.34
CA ALA A 195 -4.74 -4.81 -16.79
C ALA A 195 -5.99 -5.56 -17.27
N ARG A 196 -6.97 -5.71 -16.37
CA ARG A 196 -8.19 -6.46 -16.67
C ARG A 196 -9.35 -5.57 -17.10
N TYR A 197 -9.45 -4.36 -16.55
CA TYR A 197 -10.59 -3.46 -16.73
C TYR A 197 -10.19 -2.19 -17.47
N PRO A 198 -11.11 -1.57 -18.27
CA PRO A 198 -10.80 -0.38 -19.05
C PRO A 198 -10.20 0.78 -18.21
N GLN A 199 -10.74 1.04 -17.02
CA GLN A 199 -10.24 2.10 -16.16
C GLN A 199 -8.80 1.83 -15.68
N GLN A 200 -8.43 0.55 -15.50
CA GLN A 200 -7.07 0.16 -15.13
C GLN A 200 -6.10 0.34 -16.29
N ILE A 201 -6.52 0.03 -17.52
CA ILE A 201 -5.73 0.23 -18.74
C ILE A 201 -5.39 1.72 -18.90
N GLU A 202 -6.40 2.59 -18.80
CA GLU A 202 -6.21 4.03 -18.92
C GLU A 202 -5.33 4.59 -17.79
N ALA A 203 -5.55 4.14 -16.55
CA ALA A 203 -4.73 4.54 -15.42
C ALA A 203 -3.27 4.10 -15.60
N ALA A 204 -3.00 2.86 -16.01
CA ALA A 204 -1.64 2.36 -16.23
C ALA A 204 -0.88 3.18 -17.29
N LYS A 205 -1.54 3.55 -18.39
CA LYS A 205 -0.97 4.46 -19.40
C LYS A 205 -0.64 5.84 -18.80
N LYS A 206 -1.57 6.44 -18.05
CA LYS A 206 -1.36 7.73 -17.39
C LYS A 206 -0.24 7.70 -16.36
N MET A 207 -0.06 6.56 -15.65
CA MET A 207 1.04 6.34 -14.71
C MET A 207 2.38 6.08 -15.39
N GLY A 208 2.42 6.00 -16.72
CA GLY A 208 3.66 5.93 -17.49
C GLY A 208 4.08 4.51 -17.90
N ALA A 209 3.19 3.52 -17.88
CA ALA A 209 3.47 2.23 -18.50
C ALA A 209 3.71 2.40 -20.00
N ASP A 210 4.82 1.86 -20.49
CA ASP A 210 5.20 1.94 -21.91
C ASP A 210 4.34 0.97 -22.77
N VAL A 211 3.97 -0.16 -22.17
CA VAL A 211 3.10 -1.16 -22.79
C VAL A 211 2.05 -1.59 -21.79
N VAL A 212 0.78 -1.60 -22.18
CA VAL A 212 -0.31 -2.13 -21.36
C VAL A 212 -1.04 -3.20 -22.16
N VAL A 213 -1.06 -4.41 -21.64
CA VAL A 213 -1.70 -5.57 -22.26
C VAL A 213 -2.89 -6.04 -21.42
N SER A 214 -3.73 -6.88 -22.02
CA SER A 214 -4.83 -7.49 -21.28
C SER A 214 -4.30 -8.55 -20.27
N SER A 215 -5.14 -8.93 -19.30
CA SER A 215 -4.80 -9.99 -18.35
C SER A 215 -5.01 -11.41 -18.94
N LYS A 216 -5.10 -11.57 -20.25
CA LYS A 216 -5.20 -12.88 -20.90
C LYS A 216 -3.87 -13.60 -20.81
N SER A 217 -3.93 -14.92 -20.71
CA SER A 217 -2.77 -15.79 -20.65
C SER A 217 -1.83 -15.58 -21.85
N GLY A 218 -0.54 -15.44 -21.60
CA GLY A 218 0.53 -15.27 -22.59
C GLY A 218 0.78 -13.83 -23.03
N GLU A 219 -0.23 -12.95 -23.09
CA GLU A 219 -0.04 -11.59 -23.60
C GLU A 219 0.97 -10.76 -22.80
N PHE A 220 1.03 -10.94 -21.49
CA PHE A 220 1.97 -10.22 -20.63
C PHE A 220 3.40 -10.74 -20.78
N GLU A 221 3.56 -12.05 -20.82
CA GLU A 221 4.85 -12.71 -21.04
C GLU A 221 5.42 -12.29 -22.40
N ASP A 222 4.64 -12.40 -23.47
CA ASP A 222 5.04 -12.01 -24.83
C ASP A 222 5.50 -10.54 -24.86
N ALA A 223 4.73 -9.63 -24.23
CA ALA A 223 5.10 -8.22 -24.17
C ALA A 223 6.41 -7.97 -23.40
N CYS A 224 6.69 -8.72 -22.33
CA CYS A 224 7.96 -8.66 -21.62
C CYS A 224 9.12 -9.16 -22.46
N PHE A 225 8.94 -10.26 -23.20
CA PHE A 225 9.95 -10.79 -24.12
C PHE A 225 10.21 -9.83 -25.29
N ASP A 226 9.17 -9.29 -25.91
CA ASP A 226 9.31 -8.30 -26.98
C ASP A 226 10.03 -7.04 -26.51
N ALA A 227 9.71 -6.54 -25.33
CA ALA A 227 10.33 -5.36 -24.75
C ALA A 227 11.82 -5.54 -24.47
N SER A 228 12.26 -6.78 -24.21
CA SER A 228 13.61 -7.15 -23.80
C SER A 228 14.46 -7.78 -24.90
N GLY A 229 13.93 -7.93 -26.11
CA GLY A 229 14.64 -8.64 -27.18
C GLY A 229 14.69 -10.16 -26.99
N GLY A 230 13.67 -10.74 -26.37
CA GLY A 230 13.49 -12.18 -26.25
C GLY A 230 13.99 -12.81 -24.94
N ILE A 231 14.43 -12.01 -23.95
CA ILE A 231 15.04 -12.56 -22.72
C ILE A 231 14.15 -12.47 -21.46
N GLY A 232 13.10 -11.65 -21.47
CA GLY A 232 12.20 -11.41 -20.33
C GLY A 232 12.56 -10.15 -19.51
N ALA A 233 11.73 -9.80 -18.55
CA ALA A 233 11.90 -8.60 -17.72
C ALA A 233 12.96 -8.84 -16.61
N ASP A 234 13.72 -7.79 -16.28
CA ASP A 234 14.71 -7.81 -15.17
C ASP A 234 14.04 -8.03 -13.82
N ILE A 235 12.91 -7.35 -13.63
CA ILE A 235 12.07 -7.44 -12.43
C ILE A 235 10.62 -7.58 -12.86
N VAL A 236 9.89 -8.51 -12.23
CA VAL A 236 8.43 -8.60 -12.38
C VAL A 236 7.77 -8.48 -11.01
N VAL A 237 6.88 -7.48 -10.88
CA VAL A 237 6.08 -7.26 -9.67
C VAL A 237 4.72 -7.93 -9.82
N GLU A 238 4.44 -8.91 -8.96
CA GLU A 238 3.11 -9.50 -8.81
C GLU A 238 2.32 -8.70 -7.77
N SER A 239 1.22 -8.05 -8.18
CA SER A 239 0.45 -7.13 -7.33
C SER A 239 -1.02 -7.52 -7.16
N ILE A 240 -1.42 -8.71 -7.57
CA ILE A 240 -2.81 -9.20 -7.52
C ILE A 240 -3.04 -10.11 -6.31
N GLY A 241 -2.25 -11.18 -6.18
CA GLY A 241 -2.40 -12.18 -5.12
C GLY A 241 -3.77 -12.86 -5.11
N GLY A 242 -4.33 -13.04 -3.90
CA GLY A 242 -5.66 -13.61 -3.69
C GLY A 242 -5.68 -15.13 -3.64
N HIS A 243 -6.80 -15.74 -4.11
CA HIS A 243 -7.07 -17.19 -4.05
C HIS A 243 -6.71 -17.90 -5.35
N GLN A 244 -5.61 -17.53 -6.00
CA GLN A 244 -5.18 -18.10 -7.27
C GLN A 244 -3.65 -17.98 -7.43
N SER A 245 -3.03 -18.95 -8.12
CA SER A 245 -1.59 -19.00 -8.35
C SER A 245 -1.16 -18.55 -9.75
N GLU A 246 -2.11 -18.33 -10.68
CA GLU A 246 -1.78 -18.06 -12.08
C GLU A 246 -0.92 -16.82 -12.27
N THR A 247 -1.23 -15.71 -11.56
CA THR A 247 -0.42 -14.48 -11.66
C THR A 247 0.99 -14.63 -11.08
N PHE A 248 1.16 -15.52 -10.12
CA PHE A 248 2.47 -15.89 -9.59
C PHE A 248 3.30 -16.62 -10.66
N HIS A 249 2.74 -17.65 -11.28
CA HIS A 249 3.42 -18.39 -12.36
C HIS A 249 3.65 -17.49 -13.60
N GLN A 250 2.68 -16.66 -13.96
CA GLN A 250 2.82 -15.65 -15.01
C GLN A 250 4.02 -14.73 -14.76
N SER A 251 4.16 -14.28 -13.52
CA SER A 251 5.30 -13.43 -13.13
C SER A 251 6.63 -14.16 -13.26
N ILE A 252 6.70 -15.43 -12.86
CA ILE A 252 7.90 -16.26 -13.06
C ILE A 252 8.22 -16.39 -14.55
N ARG A 253 7.24 -16.77 -15.39
CA ARG A 253 7.43 -16.96 -16.84
C ARG A 253 7.95 -15.70 -17.52
N ALA A 254 7.43 -14.52 -17.17
CA ALA A 254 7.81 -13.23 -17.74
C ALA A 254 9.18 -12.72 -17.28
N THR A 255 9.72 -13.25 -16.18
CA THR A 255 11.01 -12.83 -15.61
C THR A 255 12.17 -13.46 -16.42
N LYS A 256 13.22 -12.70 -16.71
CA LYS A 256 14.44 -13.23 -17.34
C LYS A 256 15.19 -14.22 -16.44
N SER A 257 16.05 -15.08 -17.00
CA SER A 257 16.98 -15.88 -16.20
C SER A 257 17.84 -14.99 -15.28
N GLN A 258 18.01 -15.42 -14.02
CA GLN A 258 18.67 -14.69 -12.92
C GLN A 258 17.98 -13.35 -12.57
N GLY A 259 16.75 -13.12 -13.09
CA GLY A 259 15.92 -11.96 -12.76
C GLY A 259 15.25 -12.07 -11.38
N LYS A 260 14.36 -11.16 -11.09
CA LYS A 260 13.66 -11.07 -9.81
C LYS A 260 12.15 -11.05 -10.01
N MET A 261 11.46 -11.94 -9.33
CA MET A 261 10.01 -11.91 -9.17
C MET A 261 9.69 -11.35 -7.77
N VAL A 262 9.09 -10.18 -7.71
CA VAL A 262 8.72 -9.49 -6.47
C VAL A 262 7.25 -9.76 -6.18
N TYR A 263 7.00 -10.45 -5.08
CA TYR A 263 5.66 -10.87 -4.69
C TYR A 263 5.08 -9.90 -3.65
N LEU A 264 4.11 -9.09 -4.08
CA LEU A 264 3.41 -8.08 -3.27
C LEU A 264 1.94 -8.40 -3.03
N GLY A 265 1.29 -9.11 -3.96
CA GLY A 265 -0.16 -9.27 -3.97
C GLY A 265 -0.74 -10.01 -2.77
N GLY A 266 0.05 -10.87 -2.12
CA GLY A 266 -0.37 -11.67 -0.97
C GLY A 266 -1.36 -12.77 -1.32
N MET A 267 -0.95 -14.04 -1.22
CA MET A 267 -1.86 -15.19 -1.33
C MET A 267 -2.64 -15.37 -0.02
N LYS A 268 -3.90 -15.75 -0.14
CA LYS A 268 -4.83 -15.86 1.01
C LYS A 268 -4.98 -17.27 1.53
N ILE A 269 -4.68 -18.27 0.69
CA ILE A 269 -4.74 -19.69 1.02
C ILE A 269 -3.43 -20.38 0.64
N PRO A 270 -3.05 -21.49 1.29
CA PRO A 270 -1.96 -22.35 0.80
C PRO A 270 -2.26 -22.84 -0.61
N MET A 271 -1.26 -22.78 -1.50
CA MET A 271 -1.37 -23.19 -2.90
C MET A 271 -0.17 -24.03 -3.30
N GLU A 272 -0.37 -24.96 -4.22
CA GLU A 272 0.72 -25.64 -4.89
C GLU A 272 1.38 -24.69 -5.89
N LEU A 273 2.70 -24.63 -5.86
CA LEU A 273 3.51 -23.81 -6.76
C LEU A 273 4.48 -24.71 -7.52
N ASP A 274 4.46 -24.65 -8.84
CA ASP A 274 5.50 -25.23 -9.67
C ASP A 274 6.68 -24.25 -9.75
N LEU A 275 7.79 -24.61 -9.13
CA LEU A 275 9.03 -23.84 -9.07
C LEU A 275 10.12 -24.41 -9.98
N ILE A 276 9.84 -25.41 -10.81
CA ILE A 276 10.85 -26.03 -11.67
C ILE A 276 11.45 -24.99 -12.61
N ASP A 277 10.62 -24.22 -13.31
CA ASP A 277 11.07 -23.16 -14.22
C ASP A 277 11.89 -22.09 -13.49
N ALA A 278 11.42 -21.63 -12.32
CA ALA A 278 12.16 -20.66 -11.51
C ALA A 278 13.54 -21.19 -11.09
N SER A 279 13.61 -22.47 -10.70
CA SER A 279 14.86 -23.11 -10.29
C SER A 279 15.85 -23.26 -11.45
N LEU A 280 15.38 -23.71 -12.61
CA LEU A 280 16.22 -23.89 -13.81
C LEU A 280 16.78 -22.58 -14.35
N ARG A 281 16.05 -21.48 -14.18
CA ARG A 281 16.45 -20.14 -14.59
C ARG A 281 17.05 -19.28 -13.47
N GLU A 282 17.28 -19.85 -12.28
CA GLU A 282 17.82 -19.17 -11.09
C GLU A 282 17.09 -17.86 -10.75
N ILE A 283 15.75 -17.87 -10.90
CA ILE A 283 14.94 -16.68 -10.60
C ILE A 283 14.87 -16.48 -9.08
N ARG A 284 15.12 -15.26 -8.63
CA ARG A 284 14.95 -14.87 -7.23
C ARG A 284 13.50 -14.49 -6.98
N ILE A 285 12.84 -15.21 -6.08
CA ILE A 285 11.47 -14.92 -5.63
C ILE A 285 11.56 -14.16 -4.31
N GLU A 286 11.20 -12.89 -4.32
CA GLU A 286 11.31 -11.98 -3.19
C GLU A 286 9.90 -11.66 -2.65
N SER A 287 9.58 -12.17 -1.46
CA SER A 287 8.34 -11.80 -0.77
C SER A 287 8.55 -10.49 -0.01
N VAL A 288 7.80 -9.47 -0.36
CA VAL A 288 7.95 -8.12 0.18
C VAL A 288 6.63 -7.64 0.76
N MET A 289 6.68 -6.97 1.90
CA MET A 289 5.47 -6.46 2.57
C MET A 289 5.73 -5.14 3.28
N CYS A 290 4.78 -4.21 3.17
CA CYS A 290 4.79 -2.92 3.82
C CYS A 290 5.98 -2.04 3.37
N TYR A 291 6.76 -1.54 4.30
CA TYR A 291 7.80 -0.52 4.08
C TYR A 291 8.88 -0.63 5.15
N SER A 292 10.02 0.01 4.91
CA SER A 292 11.18 0.04 5.80
C SER A 292 11.91 1.37 5.75
N GLU A 293 12.95 1.49 6.56
CA GLU A 293 13.97 2.53 6.47
C GLU A 293 15.28 1.90 5.99
N SER A 294 15.91 2.50 5.01
CA SER A 294 17.21 2.06 4.51
C SER A 294 18.11 3.27 4.27
N ASN A 295 19.34 3.21 4.78
CA ASN A 295 20.30 4.32 4.75
C ASN A 295 19.75 5.63 5.36
N GLY A 296 18.93 5.52 6.43
CA GLY A 296 18.34 6.66 7.12
C GLY A 296 17.20 7.34 6.37
N ILE A 297 16.68 6.75 5.29
CA ILE A 297 15.55 7.27 4.53
C ILE A 297 14.41 6.25 4.56
N HIS A 298 13.27 6.64 5.12
CA HIS A 298 12.07 5.82 5.16
C HIS A 298 11.33 5.83 3.82
N ASP A 299 10.71 4.71 3.45
CA ASP A 299 9.99 4.60 2.17
C ASP A 299 8.81 5.58 2.05
N TYR A 300 8.22 6.03 3.18
CA TYR A 300 7.23 7.11 3.22
C TYR A 300 7.78 8.46 2.77
N GLU A 301 9.01 8.78 3.11
CA GLU A 301 9.65 10.05 2.71
C GLU A 301 9.82 10.08 1.18
N ILE A 302 10.30 8.98 0.61
CA ILE A 302 10.39 8.83 -0.85
C ILE A 302 9.01 8.89 -1.51
N ALA A 303 8.00 8.24 -0.91
CA ALA A 303 6.64 8.26 -1.43
C ALA A 303 6.05 9.69 -1.43
N ILE A 304 6.29 10.46 -0.38
CA ILE A 304 5.90 11.88 -0.31
C ILE A 304 6.59 12.69 -1.41
N ASP A 305 7.89 12.54 -1.59
CA ASP A 305 8.64 13.24 -2.65
C ASP A 305 8.14 12.89 -4.05
N LEU A 306 7.79 11.61 -4.28
CA LEU A 306 7.21 11.15 -5.54
C LEU A 306 5.86 11.81 -5.83
N LEU A 307 4.99 11.89 -4.82
CA LEU A 307 3.68 12.53 -4.93
C LEU A 307 3.81 14.04 -5.10
N ASP A 308 4.74 14.67 -4.37
CA ASP A 308 4.98 16.12 -4.43
C ASP A 308 5.58 16.55 -5.78
N SER A 309 6.37 15.70 -6.41
CA SER A 309 6.92 15.95 -7.75
C SER A 309 5.87 16.22 -8.81
N ASN A 310 4.63 15.77 -8.59
CA ASN A 310 3.48 15.84 -9.48
C ASN A 310 3.77 15.40 -10.94
N ARG A 311 4.77 14.53 -11.09
CA ARG A 311 5.21 14.00 -12.40
C ARG A 311 4.16 13.09 -13.04
N PHE A 312 3.39 12.39 -12.22
CA PHE A 312 2.30 11.51 -12.63
C PHE A 312 1.01 11.90 -11.92
N PRO A 313 -0.16 11.81 -12.56
CA PRO A 313 -1.44 12.20 -11.96
C PRO A 313 -1.95 11.09 -11.02
N TYR A 314 -1.11 10.65 -10.06
CA TYR A 314 -1.39 9.47 -9.24
C TYR A 314 -2.66 9.63 -8.39
N LYS A 315 -3.00 10.84 -7.94
CA LYS A 315 -4.24 11.06 -7.18
C LYS A 315 -5.53 10.77 -7.99
N ASP A 316 -5.45 10.73 -9.33
CA ASP A 316 -6.59 10.43 -10.19
C ASP A 316 -7.05 8.97 -10.06
N ILE A 317 -6.24 8.08 -9.46
CA ILE A 317 -6.66 6.72 -9.15
C ILE A 317 -7.76 6.67 -8.07
N VAL A 318 -7.93 7.75 -7.28
CA VAL A 318 -9.02 7.86 -6.30
C VAL A 318 -10.32 8.18 -7.02
N THR A 319 -10.98 7.13 -7.48
CA THR A 319 -12.19 7.19 -8.31
C THR A 319 -13.45 7.50 -7.52
N HIS A 320 -13.49 7.10 -6.25
CA HIS A 320 -14.69 7.26 -5.41
C HIS A 320 -14.31 7.79 -4.03
N ARG A 321 -15.21 8.59 -3.46
CA ARG A 321 -15.07 9.17 -2.11
C ARG A 321 -16.40 9.07 -1.39
N PHE A 322 -16.34 8.67 -0.12
CA PHE A 322 -17.48 8.59 0.78
C PHE A 322 -17.12 9.22 2.12
N ASN A 323 -18.10 9.68 2.87
CA ASN A 323 -17.92 10.01 4.27
C ASN A 323 -17.99 8.74 5.13
N LEU A 324 -17.56 8.84 6.39
CA LEU A 324 -17.56 7.72 7.33
C LEU A 324 -18.93 7.04 7.45
N GLU A 325 -20.01 7.83 7.47
CA GLU A 325 -21.38 7.31 7.57
C GLU A 325 -21.79 6.42 6.40
N ASN A 326 -21.15 6.57 5.26
CA ASN A 326 -21.38 5.78 4.04
C ASN A 326 -20.28 4.77 3.75
N ILE A 327 -19.46 4.39 4.75
CA ILE A 327 -18.29 3.53 4.56
C ILE A 327 -18.65 2.17 3.94
N GLN A 328 -19.81 1.58 4.29
CA GLN A 328 -20.27 0.32 3.69
C GLN A 328 -20.37 0.44 2.18
N LYS A 329 -20.99 1.50 1.66
CA LYS A 329 -21.04 1.76 0.21
C LYS A 329 -19.64 1.88 -0.39
N GLY A 330 -18.70 2.45 0.37
CA GLY A 330 -17.29 2.51 -0.02
C GLY A 330 -16.69 1.12 -0.20
N PHE A 331 -16.94 0.19 0.72
CA PHE A 331 -16.49 -1.20 0.62
C PHE A 331 -17.17 -1.95 -0.53
N ASP A 332 -18.46 -1.78 -0.72
CA ASP A 332 -19.21 -2.40 -1.83
C ASP A 332 -18.64 -1.98 -3.18
N ILE A 333 -18.39 -0.68 -3.37
CA ILE A 333 -17.77 -0.14 -4.59
C ILE A 333 -16.30 -0.57 -4.74
N ALA A 334 -15.53 -0.61 -3.65
CA ALA A 334 -14.14 -1.05 -3.68
C ALA A 334 -14.02 -2.53 -4.09
N SER A 335 -14.99 -3.35 -3.69
CA SER A 335 -15.06 -4.78 -4.01
C SER A 335 -15.49 -5.03 -5.46
N ASP A 336 -16.43 -4.26 -5.99
CA ASP A 336 -16.92 -4.38 -7.37
C ASP A 336 -16.07 -3.55 -8.34
N LYS A 337 -15.10 -4.20 -8.98
CA LYS A 337 -14.24 -3.56 -9.99
C LYS A 337 -14.97 -3.20 -11.29
N LYS A 338 -16.18 -3.74 -11.53
CA LYS A 338 -17.02 -3.37 -12.67
C LYS A 338 -17.66 -1.99 -12.48
N SER A 339 -17.72 -1.49 -11.25
CA SER A 339 -18.15 -0.11 -10.93
C SER A 339 -17.21 0.97 -11.48
N GLY A 340 -16.04 0.61 -12.02
CA GLY A 340 -15.00 1.55 -12.43
C GLY A 340 -14.03 1.90 -11.28
N SER A 341 -14.15 1.28 -10.11
CA SER A 341 -13.32 1.60 -8.96
C SER A 341 -11.86 1.17 -9.15
N ILE A 342 -10.93 2.04 -8.73
CA ILE A 342 -9.51 1.74 -8.55
C ILE A 342 -9.17 1.88 -7.06
N LYS A 343 -9.26 3.10 -6.53
CA LYS A 343 -9.10 3.43 -5.12
C LYS A 343 -10.33 4.16 -4.60
N VAL A 344 -10.76 3.77 -3.41
CA VAL A 344 -11.86 4.42 -2.68
C VAL A 344 -11.32 5.04 -1.42
N HIS A 345 -11.67 6.30 -1.17
CA HIS A 345 -11.30 7.03 0.04
C HIS A 345 -12.51 7.32 0.92
N ILE A 346 -12.28 7.29 2.24
CA ILE A 346 -13.24 7.66 3.28
C ILE A 346 -12.76 8.96 3.94
N THR A 347 -13.66 9.93 4.05
CA THR A 347 -13.42 11.20 4.76
C THR A 347 -14.12 11.14 6.12
N MET A 348 -13.39 11.56 7.17
CA MET A 348 -13.93 11.59 8.55
C MET A 348 -14.75 12.83 8.80
#